data_4b4106b0651e8b7104871f600628635e
#
_entry.id   4b4106b0651e8b7104871f600628635e
#
_cell.length_a   1.000
_cell.length_b   1.000
_cell.length_c   1.000
_cell.angle_alpha   90.00
_cell.angle_beta   90.00
_cell.angle_gamma   90.00
#
_symmetry.space_group_name_H-M   'P 1'
#
loop_
_entity.id
_entity.type
_entity.pdbx_description
1 polymer ?
#
loop_
_entity_poly.entity_id
_entity_poly.type
_entity_poly.pdbx_seq_one_letter_code
_entity_poly.pdbx_strand_id
1 'polypeptide(L)'
;MTAAVLELTGVTKHYGALRPLRVEQLTLSPGDQVALLGFDQPAAEVLINLLTGASLPDTGVVRVFGRSTADIANSTEWLTTLDRFGIVSERAALLESMSVIQNMAMPFSLEIEPPPPDIVRQATALAAEAGLHESVLEQRVGDLDAASRMRVRLGRALAFNPGVLLLEHPSATLLRQDVVRFAVDVRAVAERRSIATLTITADAEFAGAVSVRALVIEPSTGRLRRP
;
A
#
# COMPACT_ATOMS: atom_id res chain seq x y z
N MET A 1 6.11 1.67 -25.55
CA MET A 1 5.96 0.79 -24.36
C MET A 1 6.17 1.66 -23.15
N THR A 2 5.19 1.75 -22.27
CA THR A 2 5.30 2.53 -21.03
C THR A 2 6.28 1.80 -20.10
N ALA A 3 7.24 2.54 -19.52
CA ALA A 3 8.20 1.93 -18.60
C ALA A 3 7.50 1.36 -17.35
N ALA A 4 7.93 0.19 -16.89
CA ALA A 4 7.39 -0.44 -15.70
C ALA A 4 7.68 0.41 -14.45
N VAL A 5 6.72 0.44 -13.52
CA VAL A 5 6.89 1.11 -12.22
C VAL A 5 7.46 0.18 -11.17
N LEU A 6 7.20 -1.14 -11.29
CA LEU A 6 7.78 -2.19 -10.45
C LEU A 6 8.24 -3.35 -11.32
N GLU A 7 9.45 -3.87 -11.04
CA GLU A 7 9.99 -5.07 -11.66
C GLU A 7 10.76 -5.89 -10.63
N LEU A 8 10.42 -7.17 -10.51
CA LEU A 8 11.17 -8.16 -9.74
C LEU A 8 11.59 -9.26 -10.70
N THR A 9 12.86 -9.67 -10.65
CA THR A 9 13.40 -10.73 -11.50
C THR A 9 14.31 -11.63 -10.67
N GLY A 10 13.96 -12.92 -10.54
CA GLY A 10 14.74 -13.94 -9.84
C GLY A 10 14.98 -13.63 -8.36
N VAL A 11 14.09 -12.89 -7.72
CA VAL A 11 14.24 -12.40 -6.36
C VAL A 11 14.15 -13.55 -5.36
N THR A 12 15.13 -13.60 -4.45
CA THR A 12 15.11 -14.45 -3.25
C THR A 12 15.52 -13.63 -2.04
N LYS A 13 14.83 -13.86 -0.91
CA LYS A 13 15.15 -13.22 0.38
C LYS A 13 14.93 -14.18 1.54
N HIS A 14 15.98 -14.41 2.34
CA HIS A 14 15.89 -15.11 3.61
C HIS A 14 15.46 -14.12 4.71
N TYR A 15 14.52 -14.52 5.56
CA TYR A 15 13.96 -13.65 6.60
C TYR A 15 13.61 -14.38 7.90
N GLY A 16 14.29 -15.53 8.15
CA GLY A 16 14.10 -16.32 9.36
C GLY A 16 12.98 -17.38 9.28
N ALA A 17 12.22 -17.41 8.19
CA ALA A 17 11.24 -18.48 7.95
C ALA A 17 11.93 -19.74 7.41
N LEU A 18 11.23 -20.89 7.49
CA LEU A 18 11.72 -22.18 6.97
C LEU A 18 12.05 -22.14 5.47
N ARG A 19 11.38 -21.28 4.72
CA ARG A 19 11.62 -21.09 3.28
C ARG A 19 11.85 -19.61 3.01
N PRO A 20 12.80 -19.27 2.12
CA PRO A 20 12.98 -17.90 1.70
C PRO A 20 11.75 -17.43 0.90
N LEU A 21 11.48 -16.13 0.93
CA LEU A 21 10.62 -15.50 -0.07
C LEU A 21 11.28 -15.65 -1.44
N ARG A 22 10.50 -16.08 -2.43
CA ARG A 22 10.92 -16.16 -3.83
C ARG A 22 9.88 -15.48 -4.71
N VAL A 23 10.34 -14.71 -5.69
CA VAL A 23 9.51 -14.15 -6.77
C VAL A 23 10.32 -14.30 -8.08
N GLU A 24 9.86 -15.20 -8.95
CA GLU A 24 10.56 -15.46 -10.22
C GLU A 24 10.48 -14.24 -11.14
N GLN A 25 9.27 -13.72 -11.34
CA GLN A 25 9.05 -12.51 -12.13
C GLN A 25 7.74 -11.83 -11.74
N LEU A 26 7.81 -10.52 -11.56
CA LEU A 26 6.63 -9.65 -11.42
C LEU A 26 6.93 -8.31 -12.10
N THR A 27 5.98 -7.84 -12.90
CA THR A 27 6.09 -6.53 -13.56
C THR A 27 4.75 -5.81 -13.44
N LEU A 28 4.80 -4.54 -13.05
CA LEU A 28 3.67 -3.62 -13.05
C LEU A 28 4.00 -2.39 -13.89
N SER A 29 3.07 -2.01 -14.76
CA SER A 29 3.07 -0.75 -15.49
C SER A 29 2.21 0.29 -14.75
N PRO A 30 2.33 1.59 -15.07
CA PRO A 30 1.43 2.61 -14.53
C PRO A 30 -0.04 2.23 -14.75
N GLY A 31 -0.87 2.34 -13.69
CA GLY A 31 -2.28 1.99 -13.72
C GLY A 31 -2.61 0.51 -13.63
N ASP A 32 -1.62 -0.40 -13.62
CA ASP A 32 -1.86 -1.83 -13.39
C ASP A 32 -2.44 -2.07 -11.99
N GLN A 33 -3.42 -2.97 -11.90
CA GLN A 33 -4.02 -3.37 -10.62
C GLN A 33 -3.84 -4.87 -10.44
N VAL A 34 -2.93 -5.24 -9.55
CA VAL A 34 -2.51 -6.63 -9.32
C VAL A 34 -2.71 -7.00 -7.87
N ALA A 35 -3.29 -8.18 -7.62
CA ALA A 35 -3.34 -8.79 -6.30
C ALA A 35 -2.49 -10.06 -6.26
N LEU A 36 -1.72 -10.22 -5.19
CA LEU A 36 -0.92 -11.41 -4.88
C LEU A 36 -1.56 -12.17 -3.73
N LEU A 37 -1.84 -13.44 -3.96
CA LEU A 37 -2.39 -14.39 -3.00
C LEU A 37 -1.32 -15.38 -2.56
N GLY A 38 -1.49 -15.95 -1.35
CA GLY A 38 -0.61 -17.00 -0.83
C GLY A 38 0.61 -16.50 -0.04
N PHE A 39 0.63 -15.22 0.31
CA PHE A 39 1.60 -14.64 1.23
C PHE A 39 1.02 -14.63 2.65
N ASP A 40 1.80 -15.08 3.61
CA ASP A 40 1.56 -14.81 5.03
C ASP A 40 2.05 -13.40 5.40
N GLN A 41 1.74 -12.95 6.63
CA GLN A 41 2.09 -11.61 7.09
C GLN A 41 3.62 -11.33 7.03
N PRO A 42 4.52 -12.23 7.50
CA PRO A 42 5.96 -12.00 7.40
C PRO A 42 6.47 -11.91 5.95
N ALA A 43 5.97 -12.76 5.04
CA ALA A 43 6.36 -12.73 3.63
C ALA A 43 5.86 -11.46 2.93
N ALA A 44 4.66 -10.99 3.27
CA ALA A 44 4.12 -9.72 2.76
C ALA A 44 4.98 -8.53 3.20
N GLU A 45 5.35 -8.48 4.48
CA GLU A 45 6.24 -7.44 5.01
C GLU A 45 7.59 -7.44 4.31
N VAL A 46 8.21 -8.61 4.13
CA VAL A 46 9.49 -8.74 3.42
C VAL A 46 9.36 -8.24 1.99
N LEU A 47 8.29 -8.58 1.28
CA LEU A 47 8.07 -8.11 -0.09
C LEU A 47 7.95 -6.59 -0.14
N ILE A 48 7.18 -5.97 0.76
CA ILE A 48 7.06 -4.51 0.83
C ILE A 48 8.42 -3.87 1.13
N ASN A 49 9.20 -4.42 2.07
CA ASN A 49 10.51 -3.90 2.39
C ASN A 49 11.49 -3.98 1.20
N LEU A 50 11.40 -5.03 0.37
CA LEU A 50 12.18 -5.14 -0.87
C LEU A 50 11.76 -4.09 -1.90
N LEU A 51 10.45 -3.89 -2.09
CA LEU A 51 9.90 -2.92 -3.05
C LEU A 51 10.21 -1.48 -2.66
N THR A 52 10.20 -1.16 -1.37
CA THR A 52 10.50 0.19 -0.88
C THR A 52 12.01 0.45 -0.70
N GLY A 53 12.87 -0.55 -0.95
CA GLY A 53 14.29 -0.45 -0.73
C GLY A 53 14.71 -0.42 0.75
N ALA A 54 13.80 -0.70 1.67
CA ALA A 54 14.10 -0.83 3.11
C ALA A 54 14.97 -2.07 3.39
N SER A 55 14.93 -3.07 2.52
CA SER A 55 15.88 -4.19 2.48
C SER A 55 16.23 -4.55 1.04
N LEU A 56 17.39 -5.19 0.86
CA LEU A 56 17.83 -5.68 -0.45
C LEU A 56 17.58 -7.19 -0.57
N PRO A 57 17.32 -7.69 -1.79
CA PRO A 57 17.23 -9.13 -2.04
C PRO A 57 18.59 -9.80 -1.83
N ASP A 58 18.58 -11.09 -1.47
CA ASP A 58 19.81 -11.88 -1.38
C ASP A 58 20.28 -12.31 -2.79
N THR A 59 19.33 -12.54 -3.71
CA THR A 59 19.58 -12.76 -5.14
C THR A 59 18.50 -12.11 -5.99
N GLY A 60 18.78 -11.91 -7.26
CA GLY A 60 17.87 -11.27 -8.20
C GLY A 60 17.89 -9.74 -8.13
N VAL A 61 16.95 -9.12 -8.80
CA VAL A 61 16.90 -7.66 -8.95
C VAL A 61 15.49 -7.15 -8.66
N VAL A 62 15.41 -6.09 -7.86
CA VAL A 62 14.20 -5.28 -7.65
C VAL A 62 14.43 -3.91 -8.26
N ARG A 63 13.57 -3.53 -9.21
CA ARG A 63 13.56 -2.19 -9.79
C ARG A 63 12.26 -1.48 -9.45
N VAL A 64 12.38 -0.23 -9.07
CA VAL A 64 11.24 0.64 -8.79
C VAL A 64 11.41 1.93 -9.57
N PHE A 65 10.37 2.29 -10.33
CA PHE A 65 10.39 3.48 -11.19
C PHE A 65 11.60 3.53 -12.14
N GLY A 66 12.00 2.35 -12.66
CA GLY A 66 13.11 2.21 -13.60
C GLY A 66 14.51 2.10 -12.97
N ARG A 67 14.64 2.26 -11.62
CA ARG A 67 15.92 2.19 -10.90
C ARG A 67 16.00 0.96 -10.01
N SER A 68 17.16 0.32 -9.92
CA SER A 68 17.39 -0.76 -8.96
C SER A 68 17.39 -0.23 -7.54
N THR A 69 16.73 -0.94 -6.62
CA THR A 69 16.76 -0.59 -5.18
C THR A 69 18.17 -0.70 -4.60
N ALA A 70 19.04 -1.52 -5.19
CA ALA A 70 20.44 -1.62 -4.80
C ALA A 70 21.29 -0.39 -5.17
N ASP A 71 20.79 0.45 -6.09
CA ASP A 71 21.49 1.67 -6.53
C ASP A 71 21.09 2.91 -5.71
N ILE A 72 20.23 2.75 -4.70
CA ILE A 72 19.87 3.84 -3.77
C ILE A 72 21.06 4.09 -2.84
N ALA A 73 21.74 5.22 -3.04
CA ALA A 73 23.04 5.46 -2.43
C ALA A 73 22.99 6.05 -1.00
N ASN A 74 21.88 6.72 -0.65
CA ASN A 74 21.77 7.44 0.61
C ASN A 74 20.33 7.60 1.08
N SER A 75 20.15 8.07 2.32
CA SER A 75 18.82 8.25 2.93
C SER A 75 17.93 9.28 2.21
N THR A 76 18.49 10.33 1.63
CA THR A 76 17.72 11.34 0.90
C THR A 76 17.11 10.75 -0.36
N GLU A 77 17.88 9.98 -1.12
CA GLU A 77 17.36 9.27 -2.31
C GLU A 77 16.34 8.21 -1.92
N TRP A 78 16.57 7.51 -0.81
CA TRP A 78 15.63 6.53 -0.29
C TRP A 78 14.29 7.19 0.09
N LEU A 79 14.30 8.30 0.84
CA LEU A 79 13.09 9.03 1.20
C LEU A 79 12.35 9.54 -0.04
N THR A 80 13.07 10.13 -1.01
CA THR A 80 12.48 10.58 -2.28
C THR A 80 11.83 9.43 -3.06
N THR A 81 12.42 8.22 -3.00
CA THR A 81 11.84 7.03 -3.60
C THR A 81 10.61 6.56 -2.83
N LEU A 82 10.67 6.59 -1.50
CA LEU A 82 9.58 6.19 -0.60
C LEU A 82 8.34 7.07 -0.76
N ASP A 83 8.51 8.38 -0.96
CA ASP A 83 7.41 9.34 -1.19
C ASP A 83 6.59 9.02 -2.45
N ARG A 84 7.14 8.23 -3.37
CA ARG A 84 6.43 7.76 -4.57
C ARG A 84 5.54 6.55 -4.32
N PHE A 85 5.58 5.98 -3.11
CA PHE A 85 4.73 4.89 -2.67
C PHE A 85 3.67 5.38 -1.70
N GLY A 86 2.44 4.91 -1.85
CA GLY A 86 1.45 4.91 -0.79
C GLY A 86 1.39 3.52 -0.16
N ILE A 87 1.46 3.44 1.16
CA ILE A 87 1.41 2.15 1.86
C ILE A 87 0.15 2.10 2.73
N VAL A 88 -0.71 1.12 2.47
CA VAL A 88 -1.92 0.83 3.24
C VAL A 88 -1.72 -0.48 3.98
N SER A 89 -1.48 -0.39 5.28
CA SER A 89 -1.19 -1.53 6.16
C SER A 89 -1.66 -1.23 7.57
N GLU A 90 -2.09 -2.26 8.30
CA GLU A 90 -2.38 -2.14 9.74
C GLU A 90 -1.16 -1.68 10.56
N ARG A 91 0.05 -1.91 10.05
CA ARG A 91 1.31 -1.45 10.68
C ARG A 91 1.52 0.07 10.54
N ALA A 92 0.82 0.73 9.61
CA ALA A 92 0.84 2.18 9.50
C ALA A 92 0.11 2.78 10.71
N ALA A 93 0.90 3.30 11.66
CA ALA A 93 0.38 3.82 12.92
C ALA A 93 -0.60 4.99 12.70
N LEU A 94 -1.71 4.95 13.42
CA LEU A 94 -2.64 6.05 13.55
C LEU A 94 -2.54 6.61 14.97
N LEU A 95 -2.68 7.90 15.11
CA LEU A 95 -2.78 8.55 16.41
C LEU A 95 -4.22 8.41 16.92
N GLU A 96 -4.49 7.37 17.69
CA GLU A 96 -5.84 6.98 18.12
C GLU A 96 -6.54 8.05 18.97
N SER A 97 -5.77 8.83 19.76
CA SER A 97 -6.28 9.94 20.58
C SER A 97 -6.65 11.20 19.77
N MET A 98 -6.17 11.29 18.54
CA MET A 98 -6.38 12.42 17.64
C MET A 98 -7.57 12.19 16.73
N SER A 99 -8.14 13.29 16.21
CA SER A 99 -9.23 13.21 15.26
C SER A 99 -8.78 12.69 13.89
N VAL A 100 -9.76 12.31 13.05
CA VAL A 100 -9.51 11.91 11.66
C VAL A 100 -8.80 13.04 10.91
N ILE A 101 -9.28 14.28 11.03
CA ILE A 101 -8.70 15.43 10.32
C ILE A 101 -7.25 15.68 10.75
N GLN A 102 -6.92 15.53 12.04
CA GLN A 102 -5.57 15.65 12.54
C GLN A 102 -4.67 14.54 11.96
N ASN A 103 -5.12 13.29 11.95
CA ASN A 103 -4.39 12.18 11.33
C ASN A 103 -4.17 12.38 9.83
N MET A 104 -5.16 12.93 9.12
CA MET A 104 -5.07 13.23 7.69
C MET A 104 -4.18 14.43 7.38
N ALA A 105 -3.99 15.35 8.33
CA ALA A 105 -3.12 16.52 8.22
C ALA A 105 -1.62 16.17 8.37
N MET A 106 -1.30 15.09 9.12
CA MET A 106 0.10 14.72 9.45
C MET A 106 1.06 14.62 8.25
N PRO A 107 0.69 14.12 7.08
CA PRO A 107 1.59 14.11 5.94
C PRO A 107 2.04 15.51 5.49
N PHE A 108 1.27 16.54 5.77
CA PHE A 108 1.49 17.91 5.27
C PHE A 108 2.11 18.83 6.32
N SER A 109 1.85 18.58 7.61
CA SER A 109 2.28 19.47 8.70
C SER A 109 2.45 18.70 10.00
N LEU A 110 3.43 19.14 10.80
CA LEU A 110 3.55 18.73 12.19
C LEU A 110 2.67 19.57 13.13
N GLU A 111 2.18 20.71 12.65
CA GLU A 111 1.21 21.53 13.37
C GLU A 111 -0.19 20.97 13.12
N ILE A 112 -0.65 20.10 14.03
CA ILE A 112 -1.92 19.39 13.91
C ILE A 112 -2.93 19.70 15.06
N GLU A 113 -2.58 20.60 15.96
CA GLU A 113 -3.40 20.96 17.15
C GLU A 113 -3.63 22.46 17.31
N PRO A 114 -4.50 23.09 16.53
CA PRO A 114 -5.23 22.63 15.34
C PRO A 114 -4.38 22.71 14.07
N PRO A 115 -4.69 21.92 13.02
CA PRO A 115 -4.01 22.07 11.74
C PRO A 115 -4.32 23.43 11.08
N PRO A 116 -3.38 24.00 10.31
CA PRO A 116 -3.62 25.21 9.51
C PRO A 116 -4.81 25.04 8.53
N PRO A 117 -5.60 26.12 8.24
CA PRO A 117 -6.80 26.01 7.42
C PRO A 117 -6.61 25.49 6.00
N ASP A 118 -5.46 25.73 5.39
CA ASP A 118 -5.09 25.19 4.07
C ASP A 118 -4.79 23.70 4.14
N ILE A 119 -4.16 23.22 5.20
CA ILE A 119 -3.93 21.80 5.48
C ILE A 119 -5.25 21.09 5.78
N VAL A 120 -6.15 21.71 6.55
CA VAL A 120 -7.51 21.18 6.79
C VAL A 120 -8.23 20.92 5.48
N ARG A 121 -8.20 21.87 4.53
CA ARG A 121 -8.84 21.69 3.21
C ARG A 121 -8.24 20.50 2.43
N GLN A 122 -6.92 20.36 2.43
CA GLN A 122 -6.24 19.22 1.78
C GLN A 122 -6.60 17.89 2.45
N ALA A 123 -6.53 17.83 3.77
CA ALA A 123 -6.89 16.68 4.57
C ALA A 123 -8.35 16.25 4.35
N THR A 124 -9.29 17.21 4.33
CA THR A 124 -10.72 16.96 4.06
C THR A 124 -10.93 16.40 2.65
N ALA A 125 -10.26 16.93 1.65
CA ALA A 125 -10.37 16.44 0.28
C ALA A 125 -9.87 14.98 0.17
N LEU A 126 -8.73 14.65 0.81
CA LEU A 126 -8.21 13.29 0.86
C LEU A 126 -9.13 12.34 1.64
N ALA A 127 -9.72 12.79 2.73
CA ALA A 127 -10.66 12.00 3.52
C ALA A 127 -11.90 11.64 2.69
N ALA A 128 -12.48 12.60 1.99
CA ALA A 128 -13.59 12.37 1.07
C ALA A 128 -13.23 11.39 -0.06
N GLU A 129 -12.04 11.55 -0.65
CA GLU A 129 -11.56 10.67 -1.69
C GLU A 129 -11.34 9.22 -1.21
N ALA A 130 -10.88 9.04 0.04
CA ALA A 130 -10.74 7.74 0.69
C ALA A 130 -12.07 7.14 1.14
N GLY A 131 -13.20 7.83 0.92
CA GLY A 131 -14.54 7.37 1.27
C GLY A 131 -14.95 7.62 2.72
N LEU A 132 -14.29 8.57 3.41
CA LEU A 132 -14.70 9.02 4.74
C LEU A 132 -15.78 10.10 4.61
N HIS A 133 -16.83 9.97 5.40
CA HIS A 133 -17.89 10.98 5.45
C HIS A 133 -17.47 12.16 6.34
N GLU A 134 -17.93 13.36 6.03
CA GLU A 134 -17.59 14.59 6.77
C GLU A 134 -17.91 14.49 8.27
N SER A 135 -18.98 13.79 8.63
CA SER A 135 -19.43 13.60 10.02
C SER A 135 -18.43 12.86 10.92
N VAL A 136 -17.42 12.18 10.36
CA VAL A 136 -16.41 11.47 11.17
C VAL A 136 -15.09 12.23 11.29
N LEU A 137 -14.93 13.37 10.60
CA LEU A 137 -13.66 14.09 10.54
C LEU A 137 -13.16 14.56 11.89
N GLU A 138 -14.07 14.97 12.78
CA GLU A 138 -13.76 15.43 14.13
C GLU A 138 -13.76 14.30 15.18
N GLN A 139 -14.13 13.07 14.78
CA GLN A 139 -14.11 11.93 15.69
C GLN A 139 -12.67 11.45 15.92
N ARG A 140 -12.39 10.94 17.10
CA ARG A 140 -11.10 10.29 17.39
C ARG A 140 -10.96 9.01 16.56
N VAL A 141 -9.78 8.79 16.02
CA VAL A 141 -9.51 7.58 15.21
C VAL A 141 -9.71 6.30 16.02
N GLY A 142 -9.41 6.34 17.33
CA GLY A 142 -9.63 5.20 18.23
C GLY A 142 -11.09 4.76 18.35
N ASP A 143 -12.04 5.68 18.12
CA ASP A 143 -13.49 5.42 18.24
C ASP A 143 -14.10 4.91 16.92
N LEU A 144 -13.34 4.92 15.83
CA LEU A 144 -13.81 4.48 14.52
C LEU A 144 -13.86 2.95 14.39
N ASP A 145 -14.74 2.47 13.51
CA ASP A 145 -14.70 1.08 13.06
C ASP A 145 -13.44 0.76 12.22
N ALA A 146 -13.18 -0.52 12.02
CA ALA A 146 -12.00 -0.99 11.28
C ALA A 146 -11.97 -0.47 9.83
N ALA A 147 -13.12 -0.41 9.15
CA ALA A 147 -13.20 0.06 7.77
C ALA A 147 -12.87 1.56 7.67
N SER A 148 -13.38 2.37 8.60
CA SER A 148 -13.07 3.80 8.66
C SER A 148 -11.60 4.05 8.99
N ARG A 149 -10.99 3.30 9.92
CA ARG A 149 -9.54 3.37 10.19
C ARG A 149 -8.71 3.00 8.96
N MET A 150 -9.12 1.98 8.20
CA MET A 150 -8.43 1.61 6.96
C MET A 150 -8.55 2.72 5.88
N ARG A 151 -9.69 3.44 5.83
CA ARG A 151 -9.86 4.62 4.97
C ARG A 151 -8.95 5.78 5.37
N VAL A 152 -8.72 6.00 6.68
CA VAL A 152 -7.73 6.99 7.14
C VAL A 152 -6.33 6.62 6.64
N ARG A 153 -5.93 5.34 6.72
CA ARG A 153 -4.65 4.86 6.18
C ARG A 153 -4.56 5.08 4.67
N LEU A 154 -5.65 4.76 3.94
CA LEU A 154 -5.72 4.98 2.49
C LEU A 154 -5.54 6.46 2.16
N GLY A 155 -6.28 7.36 2.81
CA GLY A 155 -6.15 8.80 2.58
C GLY A 155 -4.74 9.31 2.83
N ARG A 156 -4.11 8.91 3.95
CA ARG A 156 -2.71 9.26 4.23
C ARG A 156 -1.75 8.72 3.17
N ALA A 157 -1.98 7.51 2.68
CA ALA A 157 -1.17 6.90 1.62
C ALA A 157 -1.26 7.66 0.28
N LEU A 158 -2.35 8.39 0.06
CA LEU A 158 -2.58 9.20 -1.15
C LEU A 158 -1.99 10.62 -1.08
N ALA A 159 -1.51 11.06 0.07
CA ALA A 159 -1.14 12.45 0.35
C ALA A 159 -0.07 13.02 -0.61
N PHE A 160 0.95 12.23 -0.94
CA PHE A 160 2.06 12.64 -1.81
C PHE A 160 1.89 12.25 -3.28
N ASN A 161 0.65 11.96 -3.73
CA ASN A 161 0.37 11.55 -5.10
C ASN A 161 1.25 10.37 -5.57
N PRO A 162 1.20 9.22 -4.88
CA PRO A 162 2.07 8.10 -5.16
C PRO A 162 1.89 7.56 -6.58
N GLY A 163 2.95 7.05 -7.17
CA GLY A 163 2.89 6.32 -8.45
C GLY A 163 2.49 4.85 -8.26
N VAL A 164 2.67 4.33 -7.06
CA VAL A 164 2.32 2.95 -6.68
C VAL A 164 1.67 2.93 -5.30
N LEU A 165 0.55 2.21 -5.18
CA LEU A 165 -0.12 1.92 -3.92
C LEU A 165 0.14 0.46 -3.54
N LEU A 166 0.81 0.25 -2.41
CA LEU A 166 1.08 -1.07 -1.82
C LEU A 166 0.06 -1.31 -0.71
N LEU A 167 -0.73 -2.38 -0.83
CA LEU A 167 -1.72 -2.77 0.16
C LEU A 167 -1.29 -4.09 0.81
N GLU A 168 -1.09 -4.09 2.12
CA GLU A 168 -0.67 -5.24 2.90
C GLU A 168 -1.82 -5.74 3.76
N HIS A 169 -2.39 -6.89 3.42
CA HIS A 169 -3.51 -7.53 4.10
C HIS A 169 -4.64 -6.56 4.51
N PRO A 170 -5.11 -5.69 3.59
CA PRO A 170 -5.97 -4.56 3.94
C PRO A 170 -7.36 -4.96 4.44
N SER A 171 -7.77 -6.22 4.24
CA SER A 171 -9.04 -6.75 4.72
C SER A 171 -8.94 -7.57 6.01
N ALA A 172 -7.74 -7.72 6.60
CA ALA A 172 -7.51 -8.63 7.72
C ALA A 172 -8.36 -8.33 8.96
N THR A 173 -8.67 -7.07 9.21
CA THR A 173 -9.47 -6.61 10.36
C THR A 173 -10.88 -6.18 9.98
N LEU A 174 -11.23 -6.19 8.69
CA LEU A 174 -12.54 -5.75 8.22
C LEU A 174 -13.64 -6.79 8.51
N LEU A 175 -14.83 -6.31 8.80
CA LEU A 175 -16.02 -7.16 8.77
C LEU A 175 -16.29 -7.62 7.33
N ARG A 176 -16.79 -8.84 7.15
CA ARG A 176 -17.04 -9.43 5.80
C ARG A 176 -17.90 -8.53 4.91
N GLN A 177 -18.89 -7.88 5.47
CA GLN A 177 -19.75 -6.95 4.76
C GLN A 177 -19.02 -5.71 4.19
N ASP A 178 -17.87 -5.33 4.76
CA ASP A 178 -17.10 -4.14 4.38
C ASP A 178 -15.98 -4.45 3.38
N VAL A 179 -15.60 -5.74 3.26
CA VAL A 179 -14.45 -6.20 2.45
C VAL A 179 -14.59 -5.75 1.00
N VAL A 180 -15.69 -6.12 0.32
CA VAL A 180 -15.90 -5.80 -1.10
C VAL A 180 -16.04 -4.30 -1.30
N ARG A 181 -16.76 -3.62 -0.43
CA ARG A 181 -16.96 -2.17 -0.53
C ARG A 181 -15.64 -1.43 -0.44
N PHE A 182 -14.80 -1.75 0.53
CA PHE A 182 -13.48 -1.12 0.66
C PHE A 182 -12.58 -1.44 -0.54
N ALA A 183 -12.58 -2.67 -1.04
CA ALA A 183 -11.83 -3.06 -2.23
C ALA A 183 -12.24 -2.25 -3.48
N VAL A 184 -13.55 -2.06 -3.70
CA VAL A 184 -14.09 -1.25 -4.80
C VAL A 184 -13.70 0.22 -4.65
N ASP A 185 -13.76 0.77 -3.45
CA ASP A 185 -13.36 2.15 -3.18
C ASP A 185 -11.86 2.37 -3.50
N VAL A 186 -10.99 1.45 -3.05
CA VAL A 186 -9.53 1.49 -3.36
C VAL A 186 -9.31 1.43 -4.87
N ARG A 187 -9.98 0.51 -5.56
CA ARG A 187 -9.89 0.37 -7.01
C ARG A 187 -10.30 1.65 -7.73
N ALA A 188 -11.43 2.23 -7.35
CA ALA A 188 -11.94 3.46 -7.95
C ALA A 188 -10.98 4.65 -7.77
N VAL A 189 -10.33 4.77 -6.59
CA VAL A 189 -9.30 5.78 -6.35
C VAL A 189 -8.10 5.56 -7.26
N ALA A 190 -7.60 4.32 -7.33
CA ALA A 190 -6.44 3.97 -8.16
C ALA A 190 -6.70 4.25 -9.65
N GLU A 191 -7.89 3.91 -10.16
CA GLU A 191 -8.30 4.19 -11.53
C GLU A 191 -8.36 5.69 -11.81
N ARG A 192 -9.01 6.48 -10.96
CA ARG A 192 -9.11 7.95 -11.14
C ARG A 192 -7.75 8.63 -11.16
N ARG A 193 -6.80 8.18 -10.35
CA ARG A 193 -5.44 8.75 -10.25
C ARG A 193 -4.43 8.08 -11.17
N SER A 194 -4.83 7.03 -11.91
CA SER A 194 -3.92 6.20 -12.72
C SER A 194 -2.75 5.64 -11.92
N ILE A 195 -2.97 5.29 -10.64
CA ILE A 195 -1.97 4.71 -9.75
C ILE A 195 -1.89 3.21 -10.00
N ALA A 196 -0.68 2.66 -10.11
CA ALA A 196 -0.49 1.22 -10.09
C ALA A 196 -0.74 0.68 -8.68
N THR A 197 -1.44 -0.44 -8.54
CA THR A 197 -1.68 -1.08 -7.23
C THR A 197 -1.09 -2.47 -7.17
N LEU A 198 -0.43 -2.76 -6.06
CA LEU A 198 -0.01 -4.10 -5.68
C LEU A 198 -0.63 -4.44 -4.33
N THR A 199 -1.61 -5.33 -4.34
CA THR A 199 -2.27 -5.81 -3.13
C THR A 199 -1.72 -7.17 -2.75
N ILE A 200 -1.26 -7.34 -1.52
CA ILE A 200 -0.83 -8.61 -0.95
C ILE A 200 -1.88 -9.01 0.07
N THR A 201 -2.58 -10.12 -0.17
CA THR A 201 -3.69 -10.53 0.68
C THR A 201 -3.89 -12.06 0.68
N ALA A 202 -4.43 -12.59 1.78
CA ALA A 202 -4.95 -13.96 1.82
C ALA A 202 -6.44 -14.03 1.44
N ASP A 203 -7.12 -12.89 1.32
CA ASP A 203 -8.55 -12.79 1.05
C ASP A 203 -8.82 -12.74 -0.47
N ALA A 204 -9.32 -13.86 -1.02
CA ALA A 204 -9.62 -13.98 -2.45
C ALA A 204 -10.77 -13.06 -2.89
N GLU A 205 -11.74 -12.77 -2.01
CA GLU A 205 -12.85 -11.88 -2.30
C GLU A 205 -12.36 -10.43 -2.45
N PHE A 206 -11.51 -9.98 -1.51
CA PHE A 206 -10.85 -8.69 -1.63
C PHE A 206 -9.99 -8.60 -2.89
N ALA A 207 -9.15 -9.62 -3.15
CA ALA A 207 -8.28 -9.68 -4.33
C ALA A 207 -9.06 -9.56 -5.63
N GLY A 208 -10.18 -10.26 -5.76
CA GLY A 208 -11.04 -10.22 -6.95
C GLY A 208 -11.75 -8.88 -7.14
N ALA A 209 -12.09 -8.18 -6.05
CA ALA A 209 -12.77 -6.89 -6.11
C ALA A 209 -11.81 -5.71 -6.37
N VAL A 210 -10.58 -5.75 -5.81
CA VAL A 210 -9.61 -4.65 -5.88
C VAL A 210 -8.77 -4.66 -7.15
N SER A 211 -8.61 -5.81 -7.82
CA SER A 211 -7.68 -5.97 -8.93
C SER A 211 -8.32 -6.55 -10.18
N VAL A 212 -7.72 -6.26 -11.34
CA VAL A 212 -8.06 -6.91 -12.61
C VAL A 212 -7.23 -8.17 -12.86
N ARG A 213 -6.14 -8.35 -12.12
CA ARG A 213 -5.23 -9.49 -12.23
C ARG A 213 -4.86 -10.01 -10.84
N ALA A 214 -5.51 -11.09 -10.42
CA ALA A 214 -5.10 -11.84 -9.23
C ALA A 214 -4.10 -12.94 -9.63
N LEU A 215 -3.05 -13.10 -8.81
CA LEU A 215 -2.00 -14.09 -8.99
C LEU A 215 -1.75 -14.81 -7.67
N VAL A 216 -1.52 -16.12 -7.73
CA VAL A 216 -1.14 -16.94 -6.59
C VAL A 216 0.34 -17.25 -6.67
N ILE A 217 1.06 -17.05 -5.56
CA ILE A 217 2.47 -17.44 -5.46
C ILE A 217 2.59 -18.95 -5.22
N GLU A 218 3.50 -19.59 -5.93
CA GLU A 218 4.00 -20.94 -5.62
C GLU A 218 5.27 -20.80 -4.75
N PRO A 219 5.20 -21.01 -3.42
CA PRO A 219 6.31 -20.65 -2.52
C PRO A 219 7.63 -21.40 -2.79
N SER A 220 7.55 -22.59 -3.41
CA SER A 220 8.74 -23.40 -3.71
C SER A 220 9.59 -22.84 -4.85
N THR A 221 8.94 -22.26 -5.86
CA THR A 221 9.58 -21.75 -7.09
C THR A 221 9.58 -20.23 -7.19
N GLY A 222 8.65 -19.56 -6.52
CA GLY A 222 8.42 -18.13 -6.69
C GLY A 222 7.61 -17.77 -7.93
N ARG A 223 7.03 -18.77 -8.60
CA ARG A 223 6.17 -18.53 -9.77
C ARG A 223 4.85 -17.94 -9.37
N LEU A 224 4.41 -16.95 -10.12
CA LEU A 224 3.11 -16.32 -10.02
C LEU A 224 2.19 -16.90 -11.10
N ARG A 225 1.06 -17.49 -10.69
CA ARG A 225 0.08 -18.11 -11.59
C ARG A 225 -1.29 -17.49 -11.38
N ARG A 226 -2.12 -17.52 -12.40
CA ARG A 226 -3.56 -17.21 -12.23
C ARG A 226 -4.19 -18.26 -11.31
N PRO A 227 -5.13 -17.87 -10.43
CA PRO A 227 -5.87 -18.81 -9.56
C PRO A 227 -6.55 -19.93 -10.34
#